data_f2d742e72b097156ff8885acaefec351
#
_entry.id   f2d742e72b097156ff8885acaefec351
#
_cell.length_a   1.000
_cell.length_b   1.000
_cell.length_c   1.000
_cell.angle_alpha   90.00
_cell.angle_beta   90.00
_cell.angle_gamma   90.00
#
_symmetry.space_group_name_H-M   'P 1'
#
loop_
_entity.id
_entity.type
_entity.pdbx_description
1 polymer ?
#
loop_
_entity_poly.entity_id
_entity_poly.type
_entity_poly.pdbx_seq_one_letter_code
_entity_poly.pdbx_strand_id
1 'polypeptide(L)'
;MKNNEVVRIAIAETSVIIRGGLTAALKRLSNVKVQPIELLSVEALHDCVRTQCPEMLIVNPTFGDYFDVAKFREEISGKRIRLIALVTSFVDASLLGKYDESISIFDDLETLSKKIAGLLNVVSEEEEMDNQDTLSQREKEIVICVVKGMTNKEIAEKLFLSIHTVITPVSYTHLRAH
;
A
#
# COMPACT_ATOMS: atom_id res chain seq x y z
N MET A 1 9.76 -13.12 -11.36
CA MET A 1 10.19 -12.19 -12.42
C MET A 1 10.16 -10.79 -11.81
N LYS A 2 11.28 -10.11 -11.83
CA LYS A 2 11.36 -8.75 -11.31
C LYS A 2 10.63 -7.84 -12.28
N ASN A 3 9.47 -7.35 -11.88
CA ASN A 3 8.80 -6.30 -12.61
C ASN A 3 9.75 -5.10 -12.68
N ASN A 4 10.10 -4.74 -13.89
CA ASN A 4 10.92 -3.56 -14.19
C ASN A 4 10.03 -2.30 -14.15
N GLU A 5 9.00 -2.34 -13.33
CA GLU A 5 8.05 -1.25 -13.15
C GLU A 5 8.71 -0.08 -12.44
N VAL A 6 8.59 1.08 -13.04
CA VAL A 6 9.07 2.34 -12.47
C VAL A 6 8.01 2.89 -11.56
N VAL A 7 8.34 3.08 -10.28
CA VAL A 7 7.44 3.65 -9.28
C VAL A 7 7.56 5.17 -9.30
N ARG A 8 6.45 5.86 -9.52
CA ARG A 8 6.38 7.33 -9.48
C ARG A 8 6.13 7.76 -8.05
N ILE A 9 7.06 8.52 -7.51
CA ILE A 9 6.98 9.07 -6.15
C ILE A 9 7.01 10.58 -6.23
N ALA A 10 5.91 11.22 -5.89
CA ALA A 10 5.82 12.68 -5.80
C ALA A 10 6.38 13.16 -4.46
N ILE A 11 7.10 14.26 -4.46
CA ILE A 11 7.74 14.86 -3.29
C ILE A 11 7.26 16.30 -3.13
N ALA A 12 6.41 16.54 -2.14
CA ALA A 12 5.89 17.86 -1.79
C ALA A 12 6.71 18.45 -0.64
N GLU A 13 7.75 19.19 -0.98
CA GLU A 13 8.69 19.84 -0.04
C GLU A 13 9.20 21.13 -0.67
N THR A 14 9.14 22.23 0.08
CA THR A 14 9.59 23.55 -0.39
C THR A 14 11.09 23.76 -0.27
N SER A 15 11.75 23.09 0.67
CA SER A 15 13.21 23.19 0.82
C SER A 15 13.92 22.51 -0.34
N VAL A 16 14.70 23.28 -1.08
CA VAL A 16 15.54 22.79 -2.19
C VAL A 16 16.53 21.72 -1.72
N ILE A 17 17.13 21.92 -0.55
CA ILE A 17 18.12 20.98 0.01
C ILE A 17 17.47 19.65 0.38
N ILE A 18 16.37 19.70 1.10
CA ILE A 18 15.66 18.48 1.55
C ILE A 18 15.06 17.75 0.33
N ARG A 19 14.37 18.46 -0.52
CA ARG A 19 13.75 17.89 -1.74
C ARG A 19 14.81 17.28 -2.67
N GLY A 20 15.88 18.00 -2.95
CA GLY A 20 16.98 17.53 -3.79
C GLY A 20 17.71 16.33 -3.20
N GLY A 21 17.97 16.35 -1.89
CA GLY A 21 18.59 15.23 -1.18
C GLY A 21 17.71 13.98 -1.20
N LEU A 22 16.41 14.13 -0.96
CA LEU A 22 15.46 13.02 -1.02
C LEU A 22 15.33 12.46 -2.44
N THR A 23 15.24 13.31 -3.44
CA THR A 23 15.23 12.91 -4.87
C THR A 23 16.47 12.08 -5.22
N ALA A 24 17.65 12.53 -4.82
CA ALA A 24 18.90 11.81 -5.05
C ALA A 24 18.91 10.46 -4.31
N ALA A 25 18.45 10.41 -3.05
CA ALA A 25 18.37 9.19 -2.27
C ALA A 25 17.42 8.16 -2.89
N LEU A 26 16.25 8.58 -3.33
CA LEU A 26 15.26 7.68 -3.98
C LEU A 26 15.81 7.06 -5.28
N LYS A 27 16.56 7.82 -6.07
CA LYS A 27 17.21 7.30 -7.29
C LYS A 27 18.32 6.28 -7.02
N ARG A 28 18.86 6.26 -5.82
CA ARG A 28 19.92 5.33 -5.39
C ARG A 28 19.40 4.02 -4.82
N LEU A 29 18.09 3.85 -4.67
CA LEU A 29 17.51 2.60 -4.18
C LEU A 29 17.79 1.48 -5.18
N SER A 30 18.35 0.36 -4.71
CA SER A 30 18.76 -0.76 -5.56
C SER A 30 17.63 -1.75 -5.86
N ASN A 31 16.65 -1.80 -4.97
CA ASN A 31 15.54 -2.76 -5.03
C ASN A 31 14.30 -2.25 -5.76
N VAL A 32 14.23 -0.94 -6.01
CA VAL A 32 13.09 -0.27 -6.65
C VAL A 32 13.61 0.78 -7.62
N LYS A 33 13.08 0.80 -8.82
CA LYS A 33 13.36 1.88 -9.77
C LYS A 33 12.35 2.99 -9.54
N VAL A 34 12.81 4.14 -9.06
CA VAL A 34 11.96 5.28 -8.71
C VAL A 34 12.06 6.38 -9.76
N GLN A 35 10.93 6.94 -10.14
CA GLN A 35 10.82 8.21 -10.86
C GLN A 35 10.31 9.28 -9.88
N PRO A 36 11.19 10.12 -9.33
CA PRO A 36 10.76 11.20 -8.45
C PRO A 36 10.10 12.33 -9.23
N ILE A 37 9.05 12.92 -8.64
CA ILE A 37 8.35 14.09 -9.18
C ILE A 37 8.39 15.17 -8.11
N GLU A 38 9.12 16.25 -8.37
CA GLU A 38 9.28 17.35 -7.42
C GLU A 38 8.11 18.33 -7.51
N LEU A 39 7.47 18.60 -6.36
CA LEU A 39 6.32 19.49 -6.24
C LEU A 39 6.65 20.68 -5.33
N LEU A 40 6.49 21.88 -5.85
CA LEU A 40 6.87 23.13 -5.19
C LEU A 40 5.68 23.89 -4.62
N SER A 41 4.47 23.59 -5.09
CA SER A 41 3.25 24.27 -4.68
C SER A 41 2.07 23.32 -4.53
N VAL A 42 1.04 23.78 -3.87
CA VAL A 42 -0.22 23.01 -3.71
C VAL A 42 -0.89 22.79 -5.06
N GLU A 43 -0.84 23.78 -5.95
CA GLU A 43 -1.37 23.67 -7.30
C GLU A 43 -0.64 22.56 -8.10
N ALA A 44 0.70 22.53 -8.02
CA ALA A 44 1.51 21.48 -8.65
C ALA A 44 1.18 20.09 -8.10
N LEU A 45 0.88 19.99 -6.80
CA LEU A 45 0.46 18.75 -6.18
C LEU A 45 -0.88 18.26 -6.74
N HIS A 46 -1.88 19.12 -6.80
CA HIS A 46 -3.20 18.76 -7.36
C HIS A 46 -3.11 18.37 -8.84
N ASP A 47 -2.33 19.10 -9.62
CA ASP A 47 -2.10 18.77 -11.04
C ASP A 47 -1.39 17.43 -11.21
N CYS A 48 -0.38 17.14 -10.40
CA CYS A 48 0.35 15.87 -10.42
C CYS A 48 -0.59 14.70 -10.12
N VAL A 49 -1.38 14.80 -9.06
CA VAL A 49 -2.33 13.77 -8.64
C VAL A 49 -3.38 13.50 -9.73
N ARG A 50 -3.82 14.55 -10.41
CA ARG A 50 -4.83 14.45 -11.46
C ARG A 50 -4.28 13.85 -12.76
N THR A 51 -3.07 14.25 -13.17
CA THR A 51 -2.53 13.95 -14.51
C THR A 51 -1.53 12.80 -14.51
N GLN A 52 -0.70 12.68 -13.48
CA GLN A 52 0.38 11.70 -13.42
C GLN A 52 0.07 10.50 -12.53
N CYS A 53 -0.89 10.63 -11.61
CA CYS A 53 -1.32 9.58 -10.69
C CYS A 53 -0.12 8.84 -10.05
N PRO A 54 0.70 9.49 -9.21
CA PRO A 54 1.83 8.84 -8.58
C PRO A 54 1.37 7.70 -7.66
N GLU A 55 2.18 6.67 -7.52
CA GLU A 55 1.91 5.56 -6.61
C GLU A 55 2.09 5.97 -5.14
N MET A 56 3.01 6.92 -4.90
CA MET A 56 3.28 7.45 -3.55
C MET A 56 3.42 8.97 -3.58
N LEU A 57 3.02 9.59 -2.48
CA LEU A 57 3.25 11.01 -2.20
C LEU A 57 4.00 11.16 -0.89
N ILE A 58 5.21 11.66 -0.95
CA ILE A 58 5.98 12.09 0.22
C ILE A 58 5.71 13.57 0.43
N VAL A 59 5.17 13.95 1.57
CA VAL A 59 4.79 15.33 1.86
C VAL A 59 5.27 15.76 3.24
N ASN A 60 5.88 16.94 3.30
CA ASN A 60 6.14 17.59 4.59
C ASN A 60 4.80 18.03 5.19
N PRO A 61 4.48 17.65 6.45
CA PRO A 61 3.21 18.05 7.08
C PRO A 61 2.96 19.56 7.11
N THR A 62 3.98 20.40 6.99
CA THR A 62 3.85 21.87 6.90
C THR A 62 3.65 22.39 5.49
N PHE A 63 3.69 21.53 4.47
CA PHE A 63 3.52 21.93 3.07
C PHE A 63 2.15 22.57 2.83
N GLY A 64 2.14 23.71 2.17
CA GLY A 64 0.89 24.43 1.84
C GLY A 64 0.12 24.91 3.08
N ASP A 65 0.79 25.50 4.06
CA ASP A 65 0.20 25.95 5.33
C ASP A 65 -0.54 24.84 6.10
N TYR A 66 0.19 23.76 6.39
CA TYR A 66 -0.28 22.52 7.00
C TYR A 66 -1.15 21.65 6.08
N PHE A 67 -0.53 20.59 5.61
CA PHE A 67 -1.17 19.62 4.73
C PHE A 67 -2.32 18.88 5.42
N ASP A 68 -3.53 19.01 4.88
CA ASP A 68 -4.72 18.33 5.40
C ASP A 68 -4.88 16.94 4.78
N VAL A 69 -4.51 15.91 5.56
CA VAL A 69 -4.56 14.51 5.12
C VAL A 69 -6.00 14.05 4.84
N ALA A 70 -6.94 14.43 5.70
CA ALA A 70 -8.33 14.00 5.55
C ALA A 70 -8.94 14.56 4.26
N LYS A 71 -8.78 15.86 4.04
CA LYS A 71 -9.23 16.52 2.81
C LYS A 71 -8.57 15.93 1.57
N PHE A 72 -7.26 15.69 1.61
CA PHE A 72 -6.54 15.09 0.50
C PHE A 72 -7.07 13.69 0.18
N ARG A 73 -7.33 12.85 1.18
CA ARG A 73 -7.88 11.51 0.96
C ARG A 73 -9.29 11.54 0.36
N GLU A 74 -10.10 12.51 0.70
CA GLU A 74 -11.40 12.73 0.06
C GLU A 74 -11.23 13.11 -1.42
N GLU A 75 -10.30 14.00 -1.74
CA GLU A 75 -10.02 14.46 -3.11
C GLU A 75 -9.50 13.34 -4.00
N ILE A 76 -8.71 12.41 -3.46
CA ILE A 76 -8.16 11.25 -4.19
C ILE A 76 -9.06 10.02 -4.10
N SER A 77 -10.28 10.14 -3.62
CA SER A 77 -11.21 9.02 -3.49
C SER A 77 -11.26 8.19 -4.78
N GLY A 78 -11.01 6.89 -4.65
CA GLY A 78 -10.89 5.97 -5.79
C GLY A 78 -9.48 5.84 -6.40
N LYS A 79 -8.51 6.63 -5.95
CA LYS A 79 -7.09 6.48 -6.34
C LYS A 79 -6.28 5.86 -5.21
N ARG A 80 -5.41 4.92 -5.54
CA ARG A 80 -4.50 4.27 -4.58
C ARG A 80 -3.17 5.01 -4.53
N ILE A 81 -3.11 6.08 -3.76
CA ILE A 81 -1.87 6.83 -3.52
C ILE A 81 -1.46 6.61 -2.06
N ARG A 82 -0.28 6.05 -1.83
CA ARG A 82 0.29 5.93 -0.48
C ARG A 82 0.84 7.26 -0.02
N LEU A 83 0.45 7.67 1.16
CA LEU A 83 0.81 8.96 1.73
C LEU A 83 1.88 8.80 2.80
N ILE A 84 3.03 9.42 2.58
CA ILE A 84 4.21 9.32 3.43
C ILE A 84 4.53 10.68 4.03
N ALA A 85 4.61 10.77 5.36
CA ALA A 85 5.04 11.99 6.02
C ALA A 85 6.56 12.15 5.93
N LEU A 86 7.02 13.31 5.47
CA LEU A 86 8.44 13.69 5.54
C LEU A 86 8.70 14.44 6.84
N VAL A 87 9.37 13.80 7.78
CA VAL A 87 9.66 14.35 9.11
C VAL A 87 10.99 15.07 9.10
N THR A 88 10.93 16.39 9.14
CA THR A 88 12.11 17.28 9.17
C THR A 88 12.38 17.87 10.55
N SER A 89 11.37 17.83 11.41
CA SER A 89 11.41 18.35 12.79
C SER A 89 10.43 17.53 13.64
N PHE A 90 10.23 17.97 14.89
CA PHE A 90 9.22 17.31 15.74
C PHE A 90 7.83 17.38 15.11
N VAL A 91 7.19 16.23 15.01
CA VAL A 91 5.79 16.08 14.55
C VAL A 91 5.04 15.24 15.56
N ASP A 92 3.83 15.67 15.91
CA ASP A 92 2.99 14.95 16.85
C ASP A 92 2.63 13.55 16.33
N ALA A 93 2.68 12.56 17.20
CA ALA A 93 2.39 11.18 16.84
C ALA A 93 0.96 10.97 16.31
N SER A 94 -0.01 11.75 16.79
CA SER A 94 -1.40 11.71 16.31
C SER A 94 -1.51 12.17 14.86
N LEU A 95 -0.69 13.13 14.45
CA LEU A 95 -0.62 13.58 13.07
C LEU A 95 0.04 12.54 12.18
N LEU A 96 1.15 11.95 12.63
CA LEU A 96 1.85 10.89 11.88
C LEU A 96 0.98 9.65 11.67
N GLY A 97 0.11 9.34 12.61
CA GLY A 97 -0.83 8.22 12.50
C GLY A 97 -1.84 8.33 11.36
N LYS A 98 -2.02 9.52 10.77
CA LYS A 98 -2.88 9.73 9.60
C LYS A 98 -2.23 9.34 8.28
N TYR A 99 -0.90 9.19 8.26
CA TYR A 99 -0.12 8.79 7.09
C TYR A 99 0.06 7.27 7.05
N ASP A 100 0.32 6.74 5.86
CA ASP A 100 0.61 5.32 5.70
C ASP A 100 1.99 4.94 6.21
N GLU A 101 2.96 5.85 6.13
CA GLU A 101 4.33 5.70 6.60
C GLU A 101 4.94 7.07 6.93
N SER A 102 6.07 7.09 7.61
CA SER A 102 6.86 8.29 7.83
C SER A 102 8.33 8.06 7.49
N ILE A 103 8.94 9.06 6.87
CA ILE A 103 10.37 9.09 6.55
C ILE A 103 10.99 10.28 7.28
N SER A 104 12.06 10.02 8.03
CA SER A 104 12.85 11.06 8.68
C SER A 104 14.01 11.50 7.79
N ILE A 105 14.38 12.76 7.87
CA ILE A 105 15.62 13.25 7.23
C ILE A 105 16.89 12.59 7.78
N PHE A 106 16.79 11.89 8.91
CA PHE A 106 17.88 11.13 9.52
C PHE A 106 17.87 9.64 9.13
N ASP A 107 16.91 9.19 8.35
CA ASP A 107 16.88 7.82 7.86
C ASP A 107 18.02 7.58 6.86
N ASP A 108 18.67 6.43 6.98
CA ASP A 108 19.67 5.99 6.01
C ASP A 108 19.00 5.35 4.77
N LEU A 109 19.80 5.04 3.75
CA LEU A 109 19.30 4.44 2.51
C LEU A 109 18.66 3.08 2.73
N GLU A 110 19.16 2.29 3.67
CA GLU A 110 18.62 0.97 3.97
C GLU A 110 17.23 1.10 4.61
N THR A 111 17.05 1.99 5.58
CA THR A 111 15.77 2.29 6.21
C THR A 111 14.76 2.82 5.19
N LEU A 112 15.17 3.77 4.35
CA LEU A 112 14.35 4.31 3.28
C LEU A 112 13.91 3.23 2.31
N SER A 113 14.83 2.37 1.89
CA SER A 113 14.55 1.23 1.01
C SER A 113 13.53 0.27 1.59
N LYS A 114 13.66 -0.09 2.87
CA LYS A 114 12.72 -0.97 3.57
C LYS A 114 11.32 -0.36 3.66
N LYS A 115 11.22 0.91 3.98
CA LYS A 115 9.92 1.61 4.08
C LYS A 115 9.21 1.68 2.73
N ILE A 116 9.90 2.03 1.66
CA ILE A 116 9.34 2.08 0.31
C ILE A 116 8.93 0.67 -0.17
N ALA A 117 9.79 -0.33 -0.01
CA ALA A 117 9.49 -1.71 -0.37
C ALA A 117 8.31 -2.29 0.41
N GLY A 118 8.21 -1.96 1.71
CA GLY A 118 7.09 -2.37 2.55
C GLY A 118 5.74 -1.86 2.04
N LEU A 119 5.67 -0.60 1.61
CA LEU A 119 4.46 -0.02 1.03
C LEU A 119 4.08 -0.65 -0.32
N LEU A 120 5.06 -1.00 -1.15
CA LEU A 120 4.82 -1.68 -2.43
C LEU A 120 4.30 -3.10 -2.24
N ASN A 121 4.82 -3.84 -1.26
CA ASN A 121 4.37 -5.20 -0.95
C ASN A 121 2.92 -5.21 -0.45
N VAL A 122 2.53 -4.25 0.38
CA VAL A 122 1.13 -4.09 0.82
C VAL A 122 0.19 -3.86 -0.36
N VAL A 123 0.61 -3.06 -1.34
CA VAL A 123 -0.18 -2.86 -2.58
C VAL A 123 -0.37 -4.17 -3.33
N SER A 124 0.69 -4.97 -3.46
CA SER A 124 0.61 -6.27 -4.14
C SER A 124 -0.33 -7.24 -3.42
N GLU A 125 -0.29 -7.28 -2.09
CA GLU A 125 -1.18 -8.10 -1.28
C GLU A 125 -2.65 -7.62 -1.36
N GLU A 126 -2.88 -6.31 -1.38
CA GLU A 126 -4.23 -5.75 -1.57
C GLU A 126 -4.78 -6.02 -2.97
N GLU A 127 -3.96 -5.94 -4.01
CA GLU A 127 -4.35 -6.30 -5.38
C GLU A 127 -4.64 -7.80 -5.53
N GLU A 128 -3.86 -8.65 -4.86
CA GLU A 128 -4.12 -10.08 -4.80
C GLU A 128 -5.41 -10.38 -4.01
N MET A 129 -5.69 -9.64 -2.93
CA MET A 129 -6.95 -9.75 -2.18
C MET A 129 -8.15 -9.24 -2.99
N ASP A 130 -8.04 -8.13 -3.71
CA ASP A 130 -9.09 -7.65 -4.62
C ASP A 130 -9.36 -8.64 -5.77
N ASN A 131 -8.33 -9.31 -6.26
CA ASN A 131 -8.47 -10.41 -7.22
C ASN A 131 -8.99 -11.70 -6.58
N GLN A 132 -8.81 -11.88 -5.27
CA GLN A 132 -9.34 -13.01 -4.49
C GLN A 132 -10.76 -12.74 -3.98
N ASP A 133 -11.24 -11.51 -3.96
CA ASP A 133 -12.64 -11.18 -3.67
C ASP A 133 -13.60 -11.71 -4.74
N THR A 134 -13.10 -12.11 -5.89
CA THR A 134 -13.76 -13.04 -6.76
C THR A 134 -13.42 -14.48 -6.38
N LEU A 135 -13.75 -14.88 -5.15
CA LEU A 135 -13.87 -16.29 -4.85
C LEU A 135 -14.70 -16.94 -5.95
N SER A 136 -14.17 -17.97 -6.60
CA SER A 136 -14.95 -18.72 -7.58
C SER A 136 -16.25 -19.15 -6.93
N GLN A 137 -17.31 -19.31 -7.69
CA GLN A 137 -18.60 -19.75 -7.16
C GLN A 137 -18.44 -21.02 -6.30
N ARG A 138 -17.52 -21.89 -6.68
CA ARG A 138 -17.17 -23.12 -5.99
C ARG A 138 -16.53 -22.87 -4.61
N GLU A 139 -15.63 -21.93 -4.52
CA GLU A 139 -14.98 -21.55 -3.25
C GLU A 139 -15.98 -20.92 -2.28
N LYS A 140 -16.91 -20.11 -2.77
CA LYS A 140 -18.03 -19.57 -1.97
C LYS A 140 -18.91 -20.67 -1.41
N GLU A 141 -19.25 -21.66 -2.22
CA GLU A 141 -20.04 -22.81 -1.79
C GLU A 141 -19.32 -23.60 -0.69
N ILE A 142 -18.02 -23.83 -0.82
CA ILE A 142 -17.20 -24.48 0.20
C ILE A 142 -17.21 -23.69 1.51
N VAL A 143 -16.99 -22.38 1.46
CA VAL A 143 -17.01 -21.52 2.65
C VAL A 143 -18.37 -21.57 3.35
N ILE A 144 -19.47 -21.52 2.60
CA ILE A 144 -20.83 -21.64 3.16
C ILE A 144 -21.01 -22.99 3.87
N CYS A 145 -20.52 -24.07 3.28
CA CYS A 145 -20.58 -25.40 3.90
C CYS A 145 -19.76 -25.48 5.20
N VAL A 146 -18.58 -24.87 5.21
CA VAL A 146 -17.72 -24.79 6.42
C VAL A 146 -18.41 -24.03 7.54
N VAL A 147 -19.03 -22.89 7.22
CA VAL A 147 -19.78 -22.07 8.20
C VAL A 147 -20.98 -22.84 8.76
N LYS A 148 -21.61 -23.71 7.97
CA LYS A 148 -22.68 -24.60 8.41
C LYS A 148 -22.19 -25.79 9.26
N GLY A 149 -20.90 -25.93 9.48
CA GLY A 149 -20.31 -26.99 10.31
C GLY A 149 -20.18 -28.34 9.62
N MET A 150 -20.19 -28.38 8.30
CA MET A 150 -20.02 -29.62 7.54
C MET A 150 -18.58 -30.12 7.60
N THR A 151 -18.41 -31.43 7.64
CA THR A 151 -17.09 -32.07 7.55
C THR A 151 -16.54 -31.99 6.13
N ASN A 152 -15.22 -32.13 5.96
CA ASN A 152 -14.58 -32.15 4.64
C ASN A 152 -15.17 -33.21 3.71
N LYS A 153 -15.50 -34.40 4.25
CA LYS A 153 -16.11 -35.49 3.53
C LYS A 153 -17.51 -35.13 3.05
N GLU A 154 -18.32 -34.52 3.91
CA GLU A 154 -19.68 -34.07 3.57
C GLU A 154 -19.67 -32.97 2.51
N ILE A 155 -18.71 -32.04 2.59
CA ILE A 155 -18.53 -30.98 1.58
C ILE A 155 -18.15 -31.60 0.23
N ALA A 156 -17.18 -32.52 0.23
CA ALA A 156 -16.73 -33.20 -0.97
C ALA A 156 -17.88 -33.99 -1.66
N GLU A 157 -18.70 -34.69 -0.89
CA GLU A 157 -19.86 -35.40 -1.40
C GLU A 157 -20.95 -34.46 -1.96
N LYS A 158 -21.23 -33.36 -1.25
CA LYS A 158 -22.24 -32.37 -1.66
C LYS A 158 -21.89 -31.65 -2.96
N LEU A 159 -20.60 -31.29 -3.12
CA LEU A 159 -20.10 -30.49 -4.24
C LEU A 159 -19.44 -31.33 -5.32
N PHE A 160 -19.45 -32.65 -5.20
CA PHE A 160 -18.80 -33.59 -6.14
C PHE A 160 -17.31 -33.31 -6.34
N LEU A 161 -16.63 -32.94 -5.26
CA LEU A 161 -15.19 -32.61 -5.23
C LEU A 161 -14.38 -33.76 -4.62
N SER A 162 -13.08 -33.81 -4.94
CA SER A 162 -12.16 -34.67 -4.21
C SER A 162 -11.91 -34.10 -2.81
N ILE A 163 -11.63 -34.96 -1.82
CA ILE A 163 -11.28 -34.53 -0.46
C ILE A 163 -10.08 -33.58 -0.46
N HIS A 164 -9.11 -33.80 -1.32
CA HIS A 164 -7.93 -32.92 -1.46
C HIS A 164 -8.28 -31.49 -1.90
N THR A 165 -9.28 -31.31 -2.73
CA THR A 165 -9.77 -30.00 -3.16
C THR A 165 -10.42 -29.22 -2.01
N VAL A 166 -11.10 -29.91 -1.09
CA VAL A 166 -11.77 -29.29 0.07
C VAL A 166 -10.76 -28.97 1.18
N ILE A 167 -9.77 -29.81 1.42
CA ILE A 167 -8.77 -29.63 2.50
C ILE A 167 -8.01 -28.30 2.35
N THR A 168 -7.69 -27.87 1.13
CA THR A 168 -6.94 -26.63 0.90
C THR A 168 -7.68 -25.38 1.41
N PRO A 169 -8.97 -25.12 1.12
CA PRO A 169 -9.70 -23.98 1.68
C PRO A 169 -10.01 -24.11 3.18
N VAL A 170 -10.16 -25.33 3.68
CA VAL A 170 -10.56 -25.63 5.07
C VAL A 170 -9.35 -25.71 6.01
N SER A 171 -8.13 -25.82 5.51
CA SER A 171 -6.90 -25.92 6.33
C SER A 171 -6.72 -24.76 7.32
N TYR A 172 -7.18 -23.58 6.99
CA TYR A 172 -7.14 -22.40 7.86
C TYR A 172 -8.12 -22.45 9.03
N THR A 173 -9.19 -23.21 8.89
CA THR A 173 -10.22 -23.38 9.94
C THR A 173 -10.08 -24.67 10.72
N HIS A 174 -9.15 -25.53 10.32
CA HIS A 174 -8.92 -26.84 10.93
C HIS A 174 -8.50 -26.78 12.40
N LEU A 175 -7.77 -25.73 12.80
CA LEU A 175 -7.35 -25.48 14.18
C LEU A 175 -8.53 -25.24 15.16
N ARG A 176 -9.75 -25.08 14.67
CA ARG A 176 -10.96 -24.88 15.48
C ARG A 176 -11.85 -26.12 15.61
N ALA A 177 -11.50 -27.20 14.97
CA ALA A 177 -12.31 -28.41 14.93
C ALA A 177 -12.09 -29.37 16.13
N HIS A 178 -11.37 -28.96 17.13
CA HIS A 178 -11.08 -29.73 18.36
C HIS A 178 -11.63 -29.08 19.62
#